data_e4f7c6d46effad5c67076c9adda77d40
#
_entry.id   e4f7c6d46effad5c67076c9adda77d40
#
_cell.length_a   1.000
_cell.length_b   1.000
_cell.length_c   1.000
_cell.angle_alpha   90.00
_cell.angle_beta   90.00
_cell.angle_gamma   90.00
#
_symmetry.space_group_name_H-M   'P 1'
#
loop_
_entity.id
_entity.type
_entity.pdbx_description
1 polymer ?
#
loop_
_entity_poly.entity_id
_entity_poly.type
_entity_poly.pdbx_seq_one_letter_code
_entity_poly.pdbx_strand_id
1 'polypeptide(L)'
;MNKTLAMAVFAGAAAIVAGCATAPSAADLDQQALAMMKASFRDQGIAKVDRINQDLGQAACSSDKAPSDDVAKRIESESLKTIKWPESGQYLGDWREGEKLAQSGRGMTWTDASADPKGNGASCYNCHQISKAEISYGTIGPSLYNYGKLRGVKEAADPASAAIVRYTWGKLWNSKAYVACSNMPRFGHAGLLNEDQLRDLMALLLDPKSPVNQ
;
A
#
# COMPACT_ATOMS: atom_id res chain seq x y z
N MET A 1 -1.28 -23.48 93.35
CA MET A 1 -0.43 -23.99 92.22
C MET A 1 -1.03 -23.52 90.97
N ASN A 2 -0.66 -22.37 90.44
CA ASN A 2 -1.16 -21.78 89.23
C ASN A 2 -0.03 -21.70 88.20
N LYS A 3 -0.18 -22.39 87.11
CA LYS A 3 0.69 -22.31 85.92
C LYS A 3 0.10 -21.37 84.95
N THR A 4 0.66 -20.17 84.81
CA THR A 4 0.35 -19.19 83.82
C THR A 4 1.02 -19.59 82.50
N LEU A 5 0.19 -19.86 81.48
CA LEU A 5 0.64 -20.17 80.11
C LEU A 5 0.80 -18.83 79.36
N ALA A 6 2.03 -18.52 78.98
CA ALA A 6 2.33 -17.34 78.14
C ALA A 6 2.12 -17.72 76.66
N MET A 7 1.16 -17.09 76.04
CA MET A 7 0.91 -17.18 74.61
C MET A 7 1.70 -16.13 73.87
N ALA A 8 2.75 -16.54 73.13
CA ALA A 8 3.50 -15.66 72.25
C ALA A 8 2.76 -15.53 70.94
N VAL A 9 2.29 -14.32 70.62
CA VAL A 9 1.68 -13.97 69.38
C VAL A 9 2.79 -13.56 68.40
N PHE A 10 3.10 -14.40 67.39
CA PHE A 10 3.95 -14.03 66.30
C PHE A 10 3.13 -13.23 65.24
N ALA A 11 3.29 -11.91 65.26
CA ALA A 11 2.79 -11.03 64.18
C ALA A 11 3.72 -11.13 62.98
N GLY A 12 3.36 -11.96 62.01
CA GLY A 12 4.04 -12.00 60.71
C GLY A 12 3.65 -10.81 59.84
N ALA A 13 4.54 -9.81 59.74
CA ALA A 13 4.38 -8.74 58.74
C ALA A 13 4.68 -9.29 57.34
N ALA A 14 3.65 -9.64 56.58
CA ALA A 14 3.80 -9.92 55.18
C ALA A 14 4.03 -8.60 54.43
N ALA A 15 5.29 -8.30 54.08
CA ALA A 15 5.60 -7.20 53.17
C ALA A 15 5.11 -7.53 51.77
N ILE A 16 3.98 -6.96 51.38
CA ILE A 16 3.51 -6.98 50.00
C ILE A 16 4.43 -6.04 49.23
N VAL A 17 5.44 -6.59 48.57
CA VAL A 17 6.20 -5.87 47.54
C VAL A 17 5.30 -5.71 46.36
N ALA A 18 4.51 -4.64 46.30
CA ALA A 18 3.80 -4.22 45.10
C ALA A 18 4.87 -3.75 44.11
N GLY A 19 5.38 -4.67 43.32
CA GLY A 19 6.21 -4.35 42.15
C GLY A 19 5.37 -3.52 41.19
N CYS A 20 5.63 -2.20 41.12
CA CYS A 20 5.13 -1.39 40.02
C CYS A 20 5.81 -1.89 38.77
N ALA A 21 5.16 -2.85 38.05
CA ALA A 21 5.55 -3.19 36.72
C ALA A 21 5.37 -1.92 35.88
N THR A 22 6.46 -1.30 35.48
CA THR A 22 6.39 -0.20 34.50
C THR A 22 5.74 -0.73 33.24
N ALA A 23 4.71 -0.03 32.75
CA ALA A 23 4.09 -0.39 31.49
C ALA A 23 5.15 -0.42 30.38
N PRO A 24 5.10 -1.42 29.48
CA PRO A 24 6.06 -1.51 28.40
C PRO A 24 6.00 -0.24 27.54
N SER A 25 7.13 0.21 27.03
CA SER A 25 7.19 1.33 26.10
C SER A 25 6.54 0.96 24.76
N ALA A 26 6.17 1.95 23.95
CA ALA A 26 5.65 1.70 22.60
C ALA A 26 6.63 0.86 21.76
N ALA A 27 7.94 1.13 21.89
CA ALA A 27 8.97 0.36 21.19
C ALA A 27 9.02 -1.12 21.65
N ASP A 28 8.80 -1.39 22.95
CA ASP A 28 8.74 -2.76 23.47
C ASP A 28 7.50 -3.49 22.93
N LEU A 29 6.36 -2.78 22.85
CA LEU A 29 5.12 -3.33 22.30
C LEU A 29 5.26 -3.66 20.80
N ASP A 30 5.88 -2.80 20.02
CA ASP A 30 6.17 -3.01 18.61
C ASP A 30 7.07 -4.23 18.40
N GLN A 31 8.12 -4.38 19.22
CA GLN A 31 9.01 -5.54 19.16
C GLN A 31 8.27 -6.84 19.53
N GLN A 32 7.43 -6.81 20.56
CA GLN A 32 6.63 -7.96 20.96
C GLN A 32 5.62 -8.34 19.86
N ALA A 33 4.94 -7.36 19.26
CA ALA A 33 4.02 -7.58 18.16
C ALA A 33 4.72 -8.21 16.95
N LEU A 34 5.88 -7.68 16.56
CA LEU A 34 6.67 -8.21 15.45
C LEU A 34 7.17 -9.64 15.75
N ALA A 35 7.62 -9.91 16.98
CA ALA A 35 8.05 -11.25 17.39
C ALA A 35 6.88 -12.24 17.34
N MET A 36 5.69 -11.84 17.80
CA MET A 36 4.47 -12.64 17.74
C MET A 36 4.06 -12.94 16.29
N MET A 37 4.08 -11.93 15.41
CA MET A 37 3.77 -12.11 14.00
C MET A 37 4.73 -13.11 13.34
N LYS A 38 6.05 -12.96 13.56
CA LYS A 38 7.07 -13.88 13.03
C LYS A 38 6.95 -15.30 13.58
N ALA A 39 6.53 -15.45 14.82
CA ALA A 39 6.33 -16.75 15.44
C ALA A 39 5.03 -17.44 14.99
N SER A 40 4.00 -16.67 14.65
CA SER A 40 2.65 -17.18 14.37
C SER A 40 2.34 -17.36 12.89
N PHE A 41 2.80 -16.42 12.05
CA PHE A 41 2.51 -16.46 10.62
C PHE A 41 3.29 -17.55 9.92
N ARG A 42 2.66 -18.15 8.92
CA ARG A 42 3.25 -19.21 8.08
C ARG A 42 2.95 -18.90 6.62
N ASP A 43 3.81 -19.38 5.74
CA ASP A 43 3.55 -19.37 4.31
C ASP A 43 2.25 -20.09 4.00
N GLN A 44 1.39 -19.46 3.21
CA GLN A 44 0.16 -20.05 2.70
C GLN A 44 0.06 -19.75 1.19
N GLY A 45 0.18 -20.77 0.36
CA GLY A 45 0.18 -20.61 -1.08
C GLY A 45 1.21 -19.57 -1.53
N ILE A 46 0.74 -18.56 -2.26
CA ILE A 46 1.56 -17.43 -2.73
C ILE A 46 1.77 -16.34 -1.67
N ALA A 47 1.03 -16.38 -0.57
CA ALA A 47 1.23 -15.45 0.53
C ALA A 47 2.39 -15.92 1.42
N LYS A 48 3.55 -15.30 1.26
CA LYS A 48 4.77 -15.62 2.00
C LYS A 48 4.92 -14.74 3.23
N VAL A 49 5.58 -15.28 4.25
CA VAL A 49 5.83 -14.58 5.53
C VAL A 49 6.69 -13.33 5.33
N ASP A 50 7.49 -13.27 4.29
CA ASP A 50 8.31 -12.10 3.95
C ASP A 50 7.48 -10.82 3.70
N ARG A 51 6.18 -10.94 3.40
CA ARG A 51 5.25 -9.80 3.29
C ARG A 51 5.12 -8.97 4.57
N ILE A 52 5.51 -9.50 5.73
CA ILE A 52 5.54 -8.73 7.00
C ILE A 52 6.76 -7.81 7.09
N ASN A 53 7.76 -7.98 6.23
CA ASN A 53 8.94 -7.13 6.24
C ASN A 53 8.65 -5.81 5.52
N GLN A 54 8.94 -4.72 6.19
CA GLN A 54 8.75 -3.38 5.65
C GLN A 54 10.00 -2.90 4.91
N ASP A 55 9.81 -2.28 3.75
CA ASP A 55 10.86 -1.49 3.12
C ASP A 55 11.03 -0.12 3.81
N LEU A 56 12.06 0.65 3.41
CA LEU A 56 12.32 1.97 3.97
C LEU A 56 11.08 2.88 3.95
N GLY A 57 10.37 2.89 2.82
CA GLY A 57 9.19 3.74 2.66
C GLY A 57 8.02 3.29 3.51
N GLN A 58 7.83 1.98 3.68
CA GLN A 58 6.80 1.44 4.56
C GLN A 58 7.12 1.75 6.02
N ALA A 59 8.35 1.49 6.47
CA ALA A 59 8.76 1.74 7.84
C ALA A 59 8.67 3.24 8.20
N ALA A 60 9.17 4.13 7.34
CA ALA A 60 9.12 5.56 7.58
C ALA A 60 7.69 6.14 7.62
N CYS A 61 6.78 5.58 6.79
CA CYS A 61 5.40 6.05 6.69
C CYS A 61 4.42 5.36 7.64
N SER A 62 4.87 4.35 8.42
CA SER A 62 4.06 3.66 9.42
C SER A 62 4.22 4.23 10.83
N SER A 63 5.07 5.25 11.01
CA SER A 63 5.24 5.92 12.30
C SER A 63 4.15 6.97 12.52
N ASP A 64 3.90 7.33 13.80
CA ASP A 64 2.94 8.37 14.18
C ASP A 64 3.32 9.76 13.65
N LYS A 65 4.56 9.95 13.26
CA LYS A 65 5.08 11.20 12.71
C LYS A 65 5.42 11.03 11.23
N ALA A 66 5.05 12.01 10.44
CA ALA A 66 5.49 12.06 9.05
C ALA A 66 7.04 12.02 8.98
N PRO A 67 7.62 11.36 7.95
CA PRO A 67 9.07 11.39 7.75
C PRO A 67 9.56 12.83 7.53
N SER A 68 10.81 13.11 7.89
CA SER A 68 11.44 14.38 7.55
C SER A 68 11.52 14.56 6.03
N ASP A 69 11.65 15.81 5.56
CA ASP A 69 11.76 16.13 4.14
C ASP A 69 12.91 15.37 3.45
N ASP A 70 14.03 15.19 4.12
CA ASP A 70 15.18 14.46 3.55
C ASP A 70 14.87 12.98 3.38
N VAL A 71 14.19 12.37 4.36
CA VAL A 71 13.74 10.97 4.27
C VAL A 71 12.68 10.83 3.17
N ALA A 72 11.72 11.75 3.09
CA ALA A 72 10.71 11.75 2.05
C ALA A 72 11.33 11.86 0.65
N LYS A 73 12.23 12.83 0.42
CA LYS A 73 12.95 12.98 -0.85
C LYS A 73 13.78 11.75 -1.21
N ARG A 74 14.41 11.11 -0.22
CA ARG A 74 15.14 9.87 -0.45
C ARG A 74 14.21 8.75 -0.91
N ILE A 75 13.05 8.56 -0.26
CA ILE A 75 12.05 7.56 -0.65
C ILE A 75 11.58 7.82 -2.09
N GLU A 76 11.27 9.06 -2.44
CA GLU A 76 10.83 9.44 -3.77
C GLU A 76 11.92 9.18 -4.83
N SER A 77 13.15 9.60 -4.55
CA SER A 77 14.30 9.40 -5.44
C SER A 77 14.59 7.92 -5.68
N GLU A 78 14.62 7.09 -4.62
CA GLU A 78 14.85 5.66 -4.77
C GLU A 78 13.66 4.98 -5.49
N SER A 79 12.44 5.40 -5.22
CA SER A 79 11.24 4.87 -5.89
C SER A 79 11.24 5.22 -7.38
N LEU A 80 11.68 6.42 -7.75
CA LEU A 80 11.77 6.87 -9.15
C LEU A 80 12.73 6.00 -9.98
N LYS A 81 13.84 5.56 -9.39
CA LYS A 81 14.80 4.65 -10.03
C LYS A 81 14.24 3.27 -10.34
N THR A 82 13.18 2.86 -9.66
CA THR A 82 12.54 1.54 -9.87
C THR A 82 11.56 1.53 -11.03
N ILE A 83 11.21 2.68 -11.60
CA ILE A 83 10.25 2.76 -12.69
C ILE A 83 10.87 2.19 -13.96
N LYS A 84 10.24 1.14 -14.49
CA LYS A 84 10.56 0.64 -15.83
C LYS A 84 9.64 1.32 -16.83
N TRP A 85 10.24 1.96 -17.80
CA TRP A 85 9.55 2.65 -18.87
C TRP A 85 9.35 1.69 -20.04
N PRO A 86 8.22 1.75 -20.78
CA PRO A 86 8.02 0.88 -21.94
C PRO A 86 9.11 1.10 -22.98
N GLU A 87 9.86 0.05 -23.31
CA GLU A 87 10.96 0.12 -24.30
C GLU A 87 10.45 0.48 -25.69
N SER A 88 9.24 0.05 -26.03
CA SER A 88 8.56 0.38 -27.30
C SER A 88 8.13 1.84 -27.40
N GLY A 89 8.14 2.60 -26.31
CA GLY A 89 7.54 3.92 -26.23
C GLY A 89 5.99 3.93 -26.28
N GLN A 90 5.36 2.77 -26.35
CA GLN A 90 3.90 2.65 -26.37
C GLN A 90 3.36 2.57 -24.94
N TYR A 91 2.60 3.57 -24.53
CA TYR A 91 2.06 3.69 -23.17
C TYR A 91 0.59 3.26 -23.06
N LEU A 92 -0.16 3.18 -24.15
CA LEU A 92 -1.58 2.87 -24.14
C LEU A 92 -1.84 1.47 -24.70
N GLY A 93 -2.74 0.73 -24.03
CA GLY A 93 -3.32 -0.53 -24.44
C GLY A 93 -4.80 -0.39 -24.83
N ASP A 94 -5.65 -1.30 -24.34
CA ASP A 94 -7.10 -1.26 -24.53
C ASP A 94 -7.80 -0.74 -23.26
N TRP A 95 -8.49 0.39 -23.35
CA TRP A 95 -9.23 0.96 -22.25
C TRP A 95 -10.36 0.04 -21.72
N ARG A 96 -10.88 -0.88 -22.55
CA ARG A 96 -11.92 -1.83 -22.12
C ARG A 96 -11.36 -2.87 -21.16
N GLU A 97 -10.14 -3.33 -21.41
CA GLU A 97 -9.42 -4.21 -20.48
C GLU A 97 -8.98 -3.41 -19.24
N GLY A 98 -8.58 -2.16 -19.41
CA GLY A 98 -8.30 -1.24 -18.32
C GLY A 98 -9.47 -1.04 -17.37
N GLU A 99 -10.69 -0.92 -17.89
CA GLU A 99 -11.92 -0.82 -17.07
C GLU A 99 -12.16 -2.08 -16.24
N LYS A 100 -12.02 -3.27 -16.86
CA LYS A 100 -12.15 -4.54 -16.14
C LYS A 100 -11.12 -4.66 -15.01
N LEU A 101 -9.89 -4.26 -15.27
CA LEU A 101 -8.83 -4.23 -14.27
C LEU A 101 -9.12 -3.25 -13.13
N ALA A 102 -9.59 -2.04 -13.46
CA ALA A 102 -9.90 -1.01 -12.49
C ALA A 102 -11.02 -1.44 -11.52
N GLN A 103 -12.00 -2.20 -11.99
CA GLN A 103 -13.10 -2.73 -11.19
C GLN A 103 -12.73 -3.99 -10.41
N SER A 104 -11.79 -4.80 -10.89
CA SER A 104 -11.44 -6.08 -10.28
C SER A 104 -10.54 -5.91 -9.06
N GLY A 105 -10.96 -6.47 -7.93
CA GLY A 105 -10.14 -6.60 -6.71
C GLY A 105 -9.48 -7.97 -6.54
N ARG A 106 -9.38 -8.80 -7.59
CA ARG A 106 -8.86 -10.17 -7.52
C ARG A 106 -7.34 -10.19 -7.42
N GLY A 107 -6.84 -11.28 -6.87
CA GLY A 107 -5.42 -11.60 -6.89
C GLY A 107 -4.67 -11.28 -5.60
N MET A 108 -3.47 -11.84 -5.49
CA MET A 108 -2.52 -11.71 -4.40
C MET A 108 -3.02 -12.22 -3.04
N THR A 109 -4.01 -13.10 -3.04
CA THR A 109 -4.52 -13.76 -1.83
C THR A 109 -3.84 -15.11 -1.60
N TRP A 110 -3.92 -15.61 -0.39
CA TRP A 110 -3.37 -16.93 -0.01
C TRP A 110 -4.11 -18.11 -0.67
N THR A 111 -5.29 -17.89 -1.22
CA THR A 111 -6.07 -18.89 -1.95
C THR A 111 -5.77 -18.92 -3.44
N ASP A 112 -5.02 -17.95 -3.96
CA ASP A 112 -4.67 -17.92 -5.39
C ASP A 112 -3.66 -19.02 -5.71
N ALA A 113 -3.86 -19.69 -6.84
CA ALA A 113 -3.00 -20.77 -7.29
C ALA A 113 -1.64 -20.28 -7.82
N SER A 114 -1.55 -19.02 -8.23
CA SER A 114 -0.37 -18.42 -8.84
C SER A 114 -0.21 -16.94 -8.46
N ALA A 115 1.03 -16.48 -8.40
CA ALA A 115 1.38 -15.07 -8.29
C ALA A 115 1.48 -14.37 -9.66
N ASP A 116 1.09 -15.03 -10.76
CA ASP A 116 1.11 -14.44 -12.10
C ASP A 116 0.21 -13.20 -12.11
N PRO A 117 0.73 -12.03 -12.48
CA PRO A 117 -0.04 -10.79 -12.54
C PRO A 117 -1.29 -10.85 -13.42
N LYS A 118 -1.33 -11.71 -14.44
CA LYS A 118 -2.47 -11.86 -15.35
C LYS A 118 -3.79 -12.14 -14.65
N GLY A 119 -3.75 -12.77 -13.46
CA GLY A 119 -4.93 -13.05 -12.64
C GLY A 119 -5.38 -11.88 -11.77
N ASN A 120 -4.56 -10.85 -11.64
CA ASN A 120 -4.78 -9.76 -10.70
C ASN A 120 -5.64 -8.64 -11.31
N GLY A 121 -6.38 -7.95 -10.44
CA GLY A 121 -7.04 -6.69 -10.70
C GLY A 121 -6.33 -5.53 -10.00
N ALA A 122 -6.76 -4.31 -10.31
CA ALA A 122 -6.17 -3.08 -9.76
C ALA A 122 -7.03 -2.45 -8.67
N SER A 123 -8.33 -2.78 -8.60
CA SER A 123 -9.26 -2.28 -7.56
C SER A 123 -9.30 -0.75 -7.43
N CYS A 124 -9.16 -0.03 -8.53
CA CYS A 124 -9.01 1.42 -8.54
C CYS A 124 -10.22 2.14 -7.93
N TYR A 125 -11.43 1.59 -8.14
CA TYR A 125 -12.67 2.14 -7.63
C TYR A 125 -12.79 2.10 -6.09
N ASN A 126 -12.02 1.26 -5.43
CA ASN A 126 -11.96 1.29 -3.95
C ASN A 126 -11.41 2.59 -3.40
N CYS A 127 -10.67 3.35 -4.21
CA CYS A 127 -10.04 4.60 -3.79
C CYS A 127 -10.45 5.81 -4.63
N HIS A 128 -10.85 5.61 -5.89
CA HIS A 128 -11.09 6.68 -6.87
C HIS A 128 -12.47 6.57 -7.52
N GLN A 129 -13.13 7.72 -7.70
CA GLN A 129 -14.14 7.84 -8.73
C GLN A 129 -13.44 7.87 -10.09
N ILE A 130 -13.90 7.06 -11.05
CA ILE A 130 -13.32 7.00 -12.40
C ILE A 130 -14.42 7.28 -13.43
N SER A 131 -15.44 6.43 -13.55
CA SER A 131 -16.59 6.64 -14.42
C SER A 131 -17.76 7.26 -13.68
N LYS A 132 -18.56 8.08 -14.36
CA LYS A 132 -19.83 8.58 -13.82
C LYS A 132 -20.91 7.50 -13.69
N ALA A 133 -20.82 6.45 -14.48
CA ALA A 133 -21.75 5.34 -14.43
C ALA A 133 -21.59 4.51 -13.16
N GLU A 134 -20.39 4.50 -12.55
CA GLU A 134 -20.12 3.79 -11.31
C GLU A 134 -20.52 4.67 -10.11
N ILE A 135 -21.49 4.17 -9.36
CA ILE A 135 -22.04 4.87 -8.19
C ILE A 135 -21.37 4.47 -6.87
N SER A 136 -20.58 3.39 -6.87
CA SER A 136 -19.87 2.87 -5.69
C SER A 136 -18.37 3.04 -5.86
N TYR A 137 -17.80 4.01 -5.18
CA TYR A 137 -16.35 4.27 -5.21
C TYR A 137 -15.86 4.87 -3.90
N GLY A 138 -14.57 4.67 -3.62
CA GLY A 138 -13.90 5.30 -2.48
C GLY A 138 -13.44 6.73 -2.79
N THR A 139 -13.19 7.48 -1.72
CA THR A 139 -12.75 8.88 -1.77
C THR A 139 -11.35 9.09 -1.17
N ILE A 140 -10.60 8.01 -0.95
CA ILE A 140 -9.21 8.06 -0.44
C ILE A 140 -8.30 8.75 -1.45
N GLY A 141 -8.50 8.47 -2.74
CA GLY A 141 -7.81 9.11 -3.85
C GLY A 141 -8.67 10.20 -4.50
N PRO A 142 -8.06 11.13 -5.25
CA PRO A 142 -8.81 12.13 -6.01
C PRO A 142 -9.66 11.48 -7.11
N SER A 143 -10.74 12.17 -7.51
CA SER A 143 -11.51 11.74 -8.68
C SER A 143 -10.62 11.72 -9.94
N LEU A 144 -10.70 10.64 -10.68
CA LEU A 144 -10.03 10.45 -11.97
C LEU A 144 -10.99 10.66 -13.16
N TYR A 145 -12.24 11.05 -12.88
CA TYR A 145 -13.18 11.38 -13.93
C TYR A 145 -12.66 12.51 -14.82
N ASN A 146 -12.76 12.35 -16.14
CA ASN A 146 -12.16 13.24 -17.13
C ASN A 146 -10.63 13.41 -16.98
N TYR A 147 -9.92 12.40 -16.48
CA TYR A 147 -8.51 12.53 -16.13
C TYR A 147 -7.65 13.06 -17.28
N GLY A 148 -7.73 12.41 -18.46
CA GLY A 148 -7.02 12.85 -19.66
C GLY A 148 -7.55 14.17 -20.21
N LYS A 149 -8.87 14.30 -20.29
CA LYS A 149 -9.55 15.51 -20.82
C LYS A 149 -9.19 16.76 -20.04
N LEU A 150 -9.24 16.73 -18.70
CA LEU A 150 -8.89 17.86 -17.83
C LEU A 150 -7.41 18.23 -17.89
N ARG A 151 -6.56 17.32 -18.36
CA ARG A 151 -5.11 17.52 -18.55
C ARG A 151 -4.73 17.83 -19.99
N GLY A 152 -5.73 18.06 -20.85
CA GLY A 152 -5.53 18.46 -22.23
C GLY A 152 -5.00 17.38 -23.15
N VAL A 153 -5.11 16.10 -22.77
CA VAL A 153 -4.69 14.96 -23.61
C VAL A 153 -5.70 14.78 -24.74
N LYS A 154 -5.31 15.19 -25.94
CA LYS A 154 -6.07 14.95 -27.16
C LYS A 154 -5.63 13.66 -27.85
N GLU A 155 -4.36 13.38 -27.76
CA GLU A 155 -3.73 12.17 -28.23
C GLU A 155 -2.52 11.87 -27.33
N ALA A 156 -2.39 10.64 -26.85
CA ALA A 156 -1.32 10.28 -25.92
C ALA A 156 0.08 10.27 -26.57
N ALA A 157 0.13 10.03 -27.88
CA ALA A 157 1.37 10.08 -28.66
C ALA A 157 1.84 11.50 -28.98
N ASP A 158 1.00 12.52 -28.79
CA ASP A 158 1.37 13.90 -28.98
C ASP A 158 2.48 14.30 -27.99
N PRO A 159 3.59 14.92 -28.45
CA PRO A 159 4.63 15.47 -27.58
C PRO A 159 4.09 16.39 -26.47
N ALA A 160 3.02 17.12 -26.71
CA ALA A 160 2.36 17.95 -25.70
C ALA A 160 1.77 17.12 -24.54
N SER A 161 1.44 15.85 -24.76
CA SER A 161 0.95 14.93 -23.75
C SER A 161 2.05 14.18 -23.00
N ALA A 162 3.29 14.25 -23.45
CA ALA A 162 4.39 13.42 -22.94
C ALA A 162 4.60 13.53 -21.42
N ALA A 163 4.49 14.73 -20.86
CA ALA A 163 4.68 14.97 -19.44
C ALA A 163 3.63 14.22 -18.60
N ILE A 164 2.35 14.34 -18.98
CA ILE A 164 1.25 13.67 -18.26
C ILE A 164 1.25 12.16 -18.47
N VAL A 165 1.60 11.69 -19.66
CA VAL A 165 1.73 10.26 -19.96
C VAL A 165 2.81 9.64 -19.07
N ARG A 166 3.99 10.26 -19.02
CA ARG A 166 5.09 9.79 -18.15
C ARG A 166 4.72 9.84 -16.67
N TYR A 167 4.12 10.94 -16.22
CA TYR A 167 3.67 11.06 -14.82
C TYR A 167 2.67 9.95 -14.46
N THR A 168 1.66 9.71 -15.31
CA THR A 168 0.62 8.71 -15.04
C THR A 168 1.21 7.30 -15.01
N TRP A 169 2.07 6.96 -15.97
CA TRP A 169 2.79 5.69 -15.97
C TRP A 169 3.60 5.48 -14.70
N GLY A 170 4.44 6.46 -14.36
CA GLY A 170 5.27 6.38 -13.17
C GLY A 170 4.45 6.26 -11.89
N LYS A 171 3.30 6.96 -11.82
CA LYS A 171 2.39 6.91 -10.67
C LYS A 171 1.74 5.53 -10.50
N LEU A 172 1.38 4.88 -11.60
CA LEU A 172 0.89 3.49 -11.61
C LEU A 172 2.01 2.51 -11.29
N TRP A 173 3.21 2.74 -11.83
CA TRP A 173 4.34 1.86 -11.58
C TRP A 173 4.77 1.88 -10.12
N ASN A 174 5.11 3.06 -9.60
CA ASN A 174 5.50 3.24 -8.21
C ASN A 174 5.04 4.61 -7.69
N SER A 175 3.90 4.61 -7.01
CA SER A 175 3.26 5.83 -6.49
C SER A 175 4.15 6.63 -5.53
N LYS A 176 5.08 5.96 -4.83
CA LYS A 176 6.02 6.59 -3.90
C LYS A 176 7.12 7.41 -4.59
N ALA A 177 7.28 7.28 -5.91
CA ALA A 177 8.18 8.14 -6.70
C ALA A 177 7.74 9.61 -6.75
N TYR A 178 6.48 9.90 -6.41
CA TYR A 178 5.90 11.25 -6.47
C TYR A 178 5.35 11.73 -5.12
N VAL A 179 5.06 10.83 -4.21
CA VAL A 179 4.62 11.11 -2.84
C VAL A 179 5.13 9.99 -1.96
N ALA A 180 6.09 10.27 -1.12
CA ALA A 180 6.80 9.28 -0.29
C ALA A 180 5.89 8.33 0.50
N CYS A 181 4.84 8.88 1.11
CA CYS A 181 3.86 8.12 1.91
C CYS A 181 2.53 7.90 1.18
N SER A 182 2.57 7.76 -0.15
CA SER A 182 1.38 7.42 -0.93
C SER A 182 0.80 6.07 -0.50
N ASN A 183 -0.50 6.04 -0.23
CA ASN A 183 -1.26 4.81 0.02
C ASN A 183 -1.68 4.10 -1.27
N MET A 184 -1.51 4.73 -2.43
CA MET A 184 -1.79 4.11 -3.72
C MET A 184 -0.84 2.92 -3.94
N PRO A 185 -1.33 1.74 -4.36
CA PRO A 185 -0.49 0.58 -4.63
C PRO A 185 0.62 0.88 -5.65
N ARG A 186 1.73 0.16 -5.51
CA ARG A 186 2.90 0.25 -6.40
C ARG A 186 2.82 -0.86 -7.44
N PHE A 187 1.87 -0.79 -8.35
CA PHE A 187 1.44 -1.89 -9.18
C PHE A 187 2.57 -2.55 -9.97
N GLY A 188 3.37 -1.78 -10.70
CA GLY A 188 4.50 -2.32 -11.46
C GLY A 188 5.68 -2.71 -10.58
N HIS A 189 6.04 -1.87 -9.59
CA HIS A 189 7.18 -2.13 -8.70
C HIS A 189 7.02 -3.41 -7.89
N ALA A 190 5.82 -3.66 -7.39
CA ALA A 190 5.51 -4.84 -6.58
C ALA A 190 5.11 -6.08 -7.42
N GLY A 191 5.16 -5.98 -8.75
CA GLY A 191 4.74 -7.07 -9.64
C GLY A 191 3.27 -7.45 -9.52
N LEU A 192 2.42 -6.52 -9.07
CA LEU A 192 0.98 -6.74 -8.95
C LEU A 192 0.31 -6.77 -10.31
N LEU A 193 0.77 -5.94 -11.23
CA LEU A 193 0.33 -5.87 -12.62
C LEU A 193 1.56 -5.93 -13.53
N ASN A 194 1.39 -6.56 -14.71
CA ASN A 194 2.39 -6.55 -15.76
C ASN A 194 2.29 -5.30 -16.64
N GLU A 195 3.22 -5.15 -17.60
CA GLU A 195 3.29 -3.98 -18.47
C GLU A 195 2.05 -3.79 -19.34
N ASP A 196 1.48 -4.87 -19.88
CA ASP A 196 0.28 -4.78 -20.71
C ASP A 196 -0.93 -4.31 -19.90
N GLN A 197 -1.12 -4.86 -18.70
CA GLN A 197 -2.18 -4.42 -17.79
C GLN A 197 -2.02 -2.94 -17.38
N LEU A 198 -0.78 -2.47 -17.19
CA LEU A 198 -0.52 -1.05 -16.93
C LEU A 198 -0.85 -0.18 -18.15
N ARG A 199 -0.55 -0.65 -19.38
CA ARG A 199 -0.95 0.05 -20.61
C ARG A 199 -2.46 0.14 -20.76
N ASP A 200 -3.20 -0.90 -20.39
CA ASP A 200 -4.65 -0.91 -20.42
C ASP A 200 -5.25 0.11 -19.45
N LEU A 201 -4.71 0.20 -18.23
CA LEU A 201 -5.09 1.25 -17.26
C LEU A 201 -4.71 2.65 -17.76
N MET A 202 -3.56 2.80 -18.42
CA MET A 202 -3.17 4.06 -19.05
C MET A 202 -4.17 4.47 -20.14
N ALA A 203 -4.62 3.51 -20.96
CA ALA A 203 -5.65 3.76 -21.97
C ALA A 203 -6.98 4.16 -21.35
N LEU A 204 -7.41 3.50 -20.27
CA LEU A 204 -8.61 3.89 -19.54
C LEU A 204 -8.57 5.35 -19.10
N LEU A 205 -7.43 5.81 -18.58
CA LEU A 205 -7.28 7.15 -18.01
C LEU A 205 -7.01 8.23 -19.07
N LEU A 206 -6.32 7.92 -20.17
CA LEU A 206 -5.76 8.92 -21.07
C LEU A 206 -6.31 8.85 -22.50
N ASP A 207 -6.90 7.73 -22.94
CA ASP A 207 -7.50 7.65 -24.28
C ASP A 207 -8.74 8.57 -24.34
N PRO A 208 -8.80 9.51 -25.29
CA PRO A 208 -9.99 10.35 -25.50
C PRO A 208 -11.27 9.56 -25.80
N LYS A 209 -11.13 8.32 -26.31
CA LYS A 209 -12.27 7.42 -26.61
C LYS A 209 -12.74 6.64 -25.38
N SER A 210 -11.97 6.67 -24.30
CA SER A 210 -12.38 6.05 -23.04
C SER A 210 -13.60 6.77 -22.45
N PRO A 211 -14.60 6.04 -21.90
CA PRO A 211 -15.78 6.63 -21.29
C PRO A 211 -15.43 7.55 -20.10
N VAL A 212 -14.24 7.41 -19.53
CA VAL A 212 -13.73 8.28 -18.48
C VAL A 212 -13.53 9.72 -18.97
N ASN A 213 -13.24 9.92 -20.26
CA ASN A 213 -12.89 11.22 -20.85
C ASN A 213 -14.00 11.82 -21.74
N GLN A 214 -15.21 11.28 -21.66
CA GLN A 214 -16.36 11.72 -22.48
C GLN A 214 -17.38 12.56 -21.71
#